data_6215b2d0f1985508fa2b4028ebd05246
#
_entry.id   6215b2d0f1985508fa2b4028ebd05246
#
_cell.length_a   1.000
_cell.length_b   1.000
_cell.length_c   1.000
_cell.angle_alpha   90.00
_cell.angle_beta   90.00
_cell.angle_gamma   90.00
#
_symmetry.space_group_name_H-M   'P 1'
#
loop_
_entity.id
_entity.type
_entity.pdbx_description
1 polymer ?
#
loop_
_entity_poly.entity_id
_entity_poly.type
_entity_poly.pdbx_seq_one_letter_code
_entity_poly.pdbx_strand_id
1 'polypeptide(L)'
;EDIYKINPKKLEPVDILVGGFPCQAFSVAGYRKGFKDPRGNLFYEIARFIDELKRKPKALMLENVKNLSSHDRGRTKKAIENILFDFGYYVHWQVYNTFKYTDIPQNRERTIITCFMNKNSYSYFLNNPIQKTSNLKPIASILQKKRINEKYYYFQDSQYYNMFKKEIKNRN
;
A
#
# COMPACT_ATOMS: atom_id res chain seq x y z
N GLU A 1 5.77 14.31 9.66
CA GLU A 1 6.02 15.40 8.69
C GLU A 1 5.30 15.13 7.38
N ASP A 2 4.99 16.21 6.65
CA ASP A 2 4.36 16.13 5.33
C ASP A 2 5.44 15.81 4.28
N ILE A 3 5.24 14.73 3.51
CA ILE A 3 6.19 14.24 2.50
C ILE A 3 6.56 15.32 1.46
N TYR A 4 5.63 16.22 1.14
CA TYR A 4 5.88 17.33 0.22
C TYR A 4 6.92 18.34 0.73
N LYS A 5 7.12 18.41 2.05
CA LYS A 5 8.05 19.34 2.70
C LYS A 5 9.42 18.73 2.99
N ILE A 6 9.56 17.42 2.83
CA ILE A 6 10.81 16.72 3.09
C ILE A 6 11.74 16.89 1.89
N ASN A 7 13.00 17.23 2.16
CA ASN A 7 14.06 17.24 1.16
C ASN A 7 14.82 15.90 1.19
N PRO A 8 14.64 15.01 0.19
CA PRO A 8 15.26 13.69 0.18
C PRO A 8 16.80 13.75 0.17
N LYS A 9 17.39 14.80 -0.40
CA LYS A 9 18.86 14.97 -0.44
C LYS A 9 19.51 15.11 0.94
N LYS A 10 18.71 15.48 1.96
CA LYS A 10 19.17 15.61 3.35
C LYS A 10 19.02 14.31 4.15
N LEU A 11 18.34 13.32 3.60
CA LEU A 11 18.15 12.04 4.26
C LEU A 11 19.37 11.14 4.11
N GLU A 12 19.60 10.30 5.12
CA GLU A 12 20.59 9.23 5.00
C GLU A 12 20.13 8.17 3.99
N PRO A 13 21.05 7.59 3.22
CA PRO A 13 20.73 6.53 2.28
C PRO A 13 20.10 5.32 2.97
N VAL A 14 19.03 4.79 2.38
CA VAL A 14 18.34 3.59 2.87
C VAL A 14 18.47 2.47 1.85
N ASP A 15 18.47 1.22 2.32
CA ASP A 15 18.50 0.05 1.43
C ASP A 15 17.12 -0.34 0.95
N ILE A 16 16.09 -0.12 1.77
CA ILE A 16 14.70 -0.44 1.45
C ILE A 16 13.83 0.78 1.70
N LEU A 17 13.00 1.14 0.72
CA LEU A 17 11.95 2.14 0.86
C LEU A 17 10.59 1.45 0.90
N VAL A 18 9.83 1.70 1.96
CA VAL A 18 8.48 1.15 2.15
C VAL A 18 7.49 2.30 2.20
N GLY A 19 6.35 2.16 1.51
CA GLY A 19 5.32 3.18 1.52
C GLY A 19 3.99 2.71 0.97
N GLY A 20 2.91 3.38 1.38
CA GLY A 20 1.60 3.27 0.77
C GLY A 20 1.19 4.61 0.17
N PHE A 21 0.37 4.58 -0.87
CA PHE A 21 -0.16 5.79 -1.50
C PHE A 21 -1.64 5.59 -1.85
N PRO A 22 -2.46 6.65 -1.82
CA PRO A 22 -3.88 6.54 -2.15
C PRO A 22 -4.07 6.25 -3.64
N CYS A 23 -5.10 5.45 -3.96
CA CYS A 23 -5.55 5.22 -5.32
C CYS A 23 -6.39 6.43 -5.80
N GLN A 24 -5.74 7.56 -6.03
CA GLN A 24 -6.36 8.72 -6.66
C GLN A 24 -6.11 8.70 -8.17
N ALA A 25 -6.90 9.47 -8.93
CA ALA A 25 -6.80 9.53 -10.37
C ALA A 25 -5.35 9.76 -10.84
N PHE A 26 -4.78 8.74 -11.45
CA PHE A 26 -3.41 8.74 -11.95
C PHE A 26 -3.41 9.44 -13.30
N SER A 27 -2.92 10.67 -13.37
CA SER A 27 -2.75 11.36 -14.64
C SER A 27 -1.39 11.03 -15.26
N VAL A 28 -1.39 10.23 -16.33
CA VAL A 28 -0.17 9.96 -17.12
C VAL A 28 0.44 11.25 -17.67
N ALA A 29 -0.37 12.32 -17.86
CA ALA A 29 0.10 13.64 -18.26
C ALA A 29 0.98 14.32 -17.21
N GLY A 30 0.84 13.97 -15.91
CA GLY A 30 1.68 14.52 -14.83
C GLY A 30 3.14 14.11 -14.93
N TYR A 31 3.42 12.88 -15.37
CA TYR A 31 4.81 12.41 -15.56
C TYR A 31 5.57 13.22 -16.63
N ARG A 32 4.89 13.55 -17.75
CA ARG A 32 5.50 14.33 -18.85
C ARG A 32 5.75 15.81 -18.51
N LYS A 33 5.06 16.35 -17.48
CA LYS A 33 5.23 17.72 -16.99
C LYS A 33 6.24 17.87 -15.86
N GLY A 34 6.90 16.77 -15.48
CA GLY A 34 7.82 16.70 -14.33
C GLY A 34 7.07 16.64 -12.98
N PHE A 35 7.82 16.40 -11.91
CA PHE A 35 7.33 16.23 -10.54
C PHE A 35 6.63 17.46 -9.91
N LYS A 36 6.40 18.51 -10.71
CA LYS A 36 5.84 19.79 -10.26
C LYS A 36 4.33 19.96 -10.50
N ASP A 37 3.59 18.89 -10.82
CA ASP A 37 2.14 19.00 -10.97
C ASP A 37 1.48 19.16 -9.58
N PRO A 38 0.86 20.31 -9.25
CA PRO A 38 0.28 20.57 -7.94
C PRO A 38 -0.95 19.70 -7.61
N ARG A 39 -1.43 18.89 -8.56
CA ARG A 39 -2.50 17.90 -8.36
C ARG A 39 -2.01 16.60 -7.75
N GLY A 40 -0.80 16.60 -7.24
CA GLY A 40 -0.04 15.70 -6.40
C GLY A 40 -0.62 14.30 -6.20
N ASN A 41 -0.30 13.39 -7.11
CA ASN A 41 -0.41 11.97 -6.78
C ASN A 41 0.79 11.60 -5.89
N LEU A 42 0.53 11.10 -4.69
CA LEU A 42 1.57 10.67 -3.74
C LEU A 42 2.57 9.66 -4.32
N PHE A 43 2.20 8.93 -5.38
CA PHE A 43 3.16 8.09 -6.10
C PHE A 43 4.29 8.91 -6.74
N TYR A 44 4.00 10.12 -7.25
CA TYR A 44 5.06 11.00 -7.79
C TYR A 44 6.00 11.53 -6.71
N GLU A 45 5.51 11.69 -5.49
CA GLU A 45 6.39 11.98 -4.36
C GLU A 45 7.32 10.81 -4.04
N ILE A 46 6.82 9.57 -4.08
CA ILE A 46 7.69 8.39 -3.97
C ILE A 46 8.74 8.39 -5.07
N ALA A 47 8.34 8.66 -6.31
CA ALA A 47 9.27 8.76 -7.45
C ALA A 47 10.31 9.89 -7.26
N ARG A 48 9.88 11.05 -6.74
CA ARG A 48 10.80 12.15 -6.38
C ARG A 48 11.80 11.73 -5.30
N PHE A 49 11.35 11.01 -4.29
CA PHE A 49 12.25 10.48 -3.26
C PHE A 49 13.29 9.53 -3.85
N ILE A 50 12.88 8.61 -4.74
CA ILE A 50 13.79 7.68 -5.40
C ILE A 50 14.84 8.43 -6.23
N ASP A 51 14.43 9.50 -6.92
CA ASP A 51 15.30 10.29 -7.79
C ASP A 51 16.28 11.17 -7.00
N GLU A 52 15.79 11.80 -5.94
CA GLU A 52 16.56 12.83 -5.20
C GLU A 52 17.39 12.26 -4.03
N LEU A 53 17.17 11.02 -3.59
CA LEU A 53 18.02 10.39 -2.58
C LEU A 53 19.48 10.31 -3.06
N LYS A 54 20.44 10.53 -2.14
CA LYS A 54 21.89 10.41 -2.43
C LYS A 54 22.28 9.09 -3.08
N ARG A 55 21.54 8.03 -2.78
CA ARG A 55 21.63 6.70 -3.38
C ARG A 55 20.24 6.11 -3.46
N LYS A 56 19.88 5.55 -4.61
CA LYS A 56 18.61 4.85 -4.80
C LYS A 56 18.53 3.63 -3.86
N PRO A 57 17.36 3.37 -3.24
CA PRO A 57 17.14 2.15 -2.46
C PRO A 57 17.36 0.90 -3.30
N LYS A 58 17.92 -0.16 -2.71
CA LYS A 58 18.15 -1.45 -3.38
C LYS A 58 16.83 -2.17 -3.68
N ALA A 59 15.82 -1.94 -2.82
CA ALA A 59 14.48 -2.52 -2.97
C ALA A 59 13.40 -1.51 -2.55
N LEU A 60 12.20 -1.70 -3.11
CA LEU A 60 11.00 -0.97 -2.74
C LEU A 60 9.90 -1.95 -2.38
N MET A 61 9.05 -1.58 -1.41
CA MET A 61 7.80 -2.28 -1.12
C MET A 61 6.67 -1.25 -1.01
N LEU A 62 5.81 -1.21 -2.01
CA LEU A 62 4.73 -0.23 -2.10
C LEU A 62 3.37 -0.91 -1.96
N GLU A 63 2.49 -0.34 -1.14
CA GLU A 63 1.15 -0.89 -0.87
C GLU A 63 0.07 -0.03 -1.52
N ASN A 64 -0.96 -0.72 -2.02
CA ASN A 64 -2.17 -0.08 -2.50
C ASN A 64 -3.37 -1.04 -2.42
N VAL A 65 -4.56 -0.52 -2.72
CA VAL A 65 -5.77 -1.35 -2.82
C VAL A 65 -5.67 -2.33 -4.01
N LYS A 66 -6.37 -3.47 -3.90
CA LYS A 66 -6.40 -4.52 -4.94
C LYS A 66 -6.64 -3.97 -6.34
N ASN A 67 -7.56 -3.02 -6.47
CA ASN A 67 -8.02 -2.54 -7.76
C ASN A 67 -7.03 -1.60 -8.48
N LEU A 68 -5.89 -1.24 -7.88
CA LEU A 68 -4.90 -0.40 -8.54
C LEU A 68 -4.41 -1.03 -9.86
N SER A 69 -4.23 -2.35 -9.89
CA SER A 69 -3.72 -3.06 -11.08
C SER A 69 -4.67 -3.00 -12.27
N SER A 70 -5.99 -2.91 -12.04
CA SER A 70 -7.03 -2.80 -13.07
C SER A 70 -7.52 -1.37 -13.28
N HIS A 71 -7.09 -0.42 -12.43
CA HIS A 71 -7.49 0.97 -12.51
C HIS A 71 -7.18 1.54 -13.90
N ASP A 72 -8.17 2.29 -14.44
CA ASP A 72 -8.07 2.91 -15.74
C ASP A 72 -7.68 1.91 -16.85
N ARG A 73 -8.34 0.75 -16.88
CA ARG A 73 -8.08 -0.35 -17.84
C ARG A 73 -6.61 -0.80 -17.85
N GLY A 74 -5.95 -0.77 -16.69
CA GLY A 74 -4.54 -1.15 -16.52
C GLY A 74 -3.52 -0.06 -16.90
N ARG A 75 -3.96 1.10 -17.39
CA ARG A 75 -3.04 2.19 -17.76
C ARG A 75 -2.25 2.72 -16.58
N THR A 76 -2.87 2.79 -15.40
CA THR A 76 -2.21 3.19 -14.16
C THR A 76 -1.07 2.23 -13.79
N LYS A 77 -1.32 0.92 -13.85
CA LYS A 77 -0.29 -0.10 -13.61
C LYS A 77 0.89 0.10 -14.55
N LYS A 78 0.63 0.19 -15.85
CA LYS A 78 1.67 0.38 -16.87
C LYS A 78 2.48 1.65 -16.67
N ALA A 79 1.83 2.75 -16.26
CA ALA A 79 2.53 4.00 -15.98
C ALA A 79 3.47 3.89 -14.76
N ILE A 80 3.01 3.25 -13.68
CA ILE A 80 3.83 2.99 -12.49
C ILE A 80 5.02 2.08 -12.85
N GLU A 81 4.78 1.00 -13.60
CA GLU A 81 5.83 0.08 -14.05
C GLU A 81 6.89 0.79 -14.87
N ASN A 82 6.49 1.62 -15.85
CA ASN A 82 7.43 2.37 -16.68
C ASN A 82 8.30 3.30 -15.84
N ILE A 83 7.71 4.05 -14.90
CA ILE A 83 8.47 4.95 -14.03
C ILE A 83 9.48 4.19 -13.17
N LEU A 84 9.07 3.06 -12.57
CA LEU A 84 9.96 2.25 -11.75
C LEU A 84 11.05 1.57 -12.59
N PHE A 85 10.72 1.16 -13.82
CA PHE A 85 11.68 0.61 -14.78
C PHE A 85 12.72 1.66 -15.22
N ASP A 86 12.29 2.90 -15.49
CA ASP A 86 13.20 4.01 -15.83
C ASP A 86 14.19 4.32 -14.70
N PHE A 87 13.79 4.05 -13.43
CA PHE A 87 14.71 4.11 -12.29
C PHE A 87 15.65 2.90 -12.17
N GLY A 88 15.47 1.87 -13.01
CA GLY A 88 16.31 0.66 -13.04
C GLY A 88 15.81 -0.49 -12.18
N TYR A 89 14.54 -0.49 -11.76
CA TYR A 89 13.98 -1.56 -10.95
C TYR A 89 13.32 -2.67 -11.77
N TYR A 90 13.50 -3.91 -11.34
CA TYR A 90 12.66 -5.06 -11.68
C TYR A 90 11.43 -5.03 -10.79
N VAL A 91 10.22 -5.10 -11.37
CA VAL A 91 8.95 -4.84 -10.68
C VAL A 91 8.09 -6.10 -10.64
N HIS A 92 7.58 -6.45 -9.46
CA HIS A 92 6.62 -7.54 -9.25
C HIS A 92 5.36 -7.02 -8.58
N TRP A 93 4.20 -7.47 -9.09
CA TRP A 93 2.88 -7.13 -8.56
C TRP A 93 2.21 -8.38 -8.01
N GLN A 94 1.81 -8.35 -6.76
CA GLN A 94 1.08 -9.44 -6.13
C GLN A 94 -0.05 -8.91 -5.27
N VAL A 95 -1.22 -9.53 -5.38
CA VAL A 95 -2.34 -9.29 -4.45
C VAL A 95 -2.23 -10.29 -3.31
N TYR A 96 -2.08 -9.75 -2.11
CA TYR A 96 -2.11 -10.53 -0.87
C TYR A 96 -3.43 -10.31 -0.15
N ASN A 97 -3.97 -11.39 0.42
CA ASN A 97 -5.15 -11.35 1.27
C ASN A 97 -4.73 -11.74 2.68
N THR A 98 -4.97 -10.86 3.65
CA THR A 98 -4.62 -11.12 5.06
C THR A 98 -5.11 -12.49 5.52
N PHE A 99 -6.34 -12.85 5.15
CA PHE A 99 -6.94 -14.15 5.48
C PHE A 99 -6.15 -15.37 4.94
N LYS A 100 -5.45 -15.22 3.80
CA LYS A 100 -4.73 -16.32 3.14
C LYS A 100 -3.26 -16.43 3.53
N TYR A 101 -2.67 -15.36 4.03
CA TYR A 101 -1.23 -15.26 4.27
C TYR A 101 -0.86 -15.00 5.73
N THR A 102 -1.86 -14.85 6.60
CA THR A 102 -1.66 -14.68 8.05
C THR A 102 -2.67 -15.52 8.82
N ASP A 103 -2.52 -15.60 10.13
CA ASP A 103 -3.48 -16.24 11.03
C ASP A 103 -4.65 -15.32 11.44
N ILE A 104 -4.70 -14.10 10.88
CA ILE A 104 -5.73 -13.10 11.20
C ILE A 104 -6.97 -13.34 10.35
N PRO A 105 -8.16 -13.50 10.97
CA PRO A 105 -9.42 -13.75 10.25
C PRO A 105 -10.01 -12.47 9.61
N GLN A 106 -9.20 -11.79 8.79
CA GLN A 106 -9.60 -10.59 8.08
C GLN A 106 -9.49 -10.76 6.57
N ASN A 107 -10.61 -10.68 5.87
CA ASN A 107 -10.63 -10.68 4.41
C ASN A 107 -10.25 -9.27 3.89
N ARG A 108 -8.93 -9.02 3.78
CA ARG A 108 -8.39 -7.75 3.31
C ARG A 108 -7.39 -8.00 2.18
N GLU A 109 -7.75 -7.61 0.97
CA GLU A 109 -6.88 -7.73 -0.20
C GLU A 109 -6.13 -6.44 -0.46
N ARG A 110 -4.81 -6.56 -0.65
CA ARG A 110 -3.92 -5.45 -0.98
C ARG A 110 -2.94 -5.83 -2.07
N THR A 111 -2.74 -4.92 -2.99
CA THR A 111 -1.65 -5.02 -3.96
C THR A 111 -0.36 -4.60 -3.29
N ILE A 112 0.63 -5.47 -3.34
CA ILE A 112 2.01 -5.16 -2.98
C ILE A 112 2.84 -5.12 -4.25
N ILE A 113 3.51 -4.00 -4.46
CA ILE A 113 4.45 -3.80 -5.56
C ILE A 113 5.84 -3.92 -4.96
N THR A 114 6.55 -4.98 -5.30
CA THR A 114 7.91 -5.24 -4.82
C THR A 114 8.90 -4.97 -5.94
N CYS A 115 9.92 -4.18 -5.68
CA CYS A 115 10.88 -3.78 -6.69
C CYS A 115 12.31 -4.05 -6.22
N PHE A 116 13.18 -4.46 -7.13
CA PHE A 116 14.59 -4.74 -6.85
C PHE A 116 15.48 -4.12 -7.94
N MET A 117 16.58 -3.49 -7.55
CA MET A 117 17.59 -3.04 -8.52
C MET A 117 18.44 -4.19 -9.05
N ASN A 118 18.64 -5.24 -8.25
CA ASN A 118 19.46 -6.39 -8.60
C ASN A 118 18.60 -7.53 -9.16
N LYS A 119 18.94 -8.01 -10.37
CA LYS A 119 18.23 -9.10 -11.05
C LYS A 119 18.26 -10.42 -10.26
N ASN A 120 19.36 -10.74 -9.60
CA ASN A 120 19.48 -11.98 -8.85
C ASN A 120 18.57 -11.94 -7.61
N SER A 121 18.50 -10.79 -6.91
CA SER A 121 17.57 -10.59 -5.79
C SER A 121 16.11 -10.68 -6.25
N TYR A 122 15.77 -10.12 -7.39
CA TYR A 122 14.45 -10.25 -8.00
C TYR A 122 14.10 -11.70 -8.32
N SER A 123 15.02 -12.43 -8.99
CA SER A 123 14.82 -13.85 -9.32
C SER A 123 14.70 -14.71 -8.07
N TYR A 124 15.52 -14.45 -7.04
CA TYR A 124 15.42 -15.14 -5.77
C TYR A 124 14.04 -14.93 -5.10
N PHE A 125 13.57 -13.69 -5.09
CA PHE A 125 12.23 -13.36 -4.55
C PHE A 125 11.11 -14.11 -5.28
N LEU A 126 11.15 -14.19 -6.62
CA LEU A 126 10.15 -14.91 -7.40
C LEU A 126 10.16 -16.42 -7.15
N ASN A 127 11.34 -17.01 -6.95
CA ASN A 127 11.50 -18.44 -6.69
C ASN A 127 11.20 -18.84 -5.24
N ASN A 128 11.06 -17.86 -4.34
CA ASN A 128 10.76 -18.08 -2.92
C ASN A 128 9.48 -17.31 -2.52
N PRO A 129 8.30 -17.67 -3.07
CA PRO A 129 7.06 -16.96 -2.79
C PRO A 129 6.64 -17.13 -1.33
N ILE A 130 5.99 -16.08 -0.80
CA ILE A 130 5.40 -16.13 0.54
C ILE A 130 4.34 -17.24 0.57
N GLN A 131 4.48 -18.16 1.52
CA GLN A 131 3.58 -19.31 1.66
C GLN A 131 2.26 -18.87 2.29
N LYS A 132 1.16 -19.48 1.82
CA LYS A 132 -0.15 -19.31 2.44
C LYS A 132 -0.18 -20.04 3.78
N THR A 133 -0.88 -19.48 4.75
CA THR A 133 -1.16 -20.17 6.01
C THR A 133 -2.53 -20.83 5.98
N SER A 134 -2.66 -21.97 6.67
CA SER A 134 -3.94 -22.64 6.93
C SER A 134 -4.41 -22.47 8.38
N ASN A 135 -3.61 -21.83 9.23
CA ASN A 135 -3.84 -21.75 10.68
C ASN A 135 -4.57 -20.45 11.06
N LEU A 136 -5.81 -20.31 10.58
CA LEU A 136 -6.63 -19.16 10.95
C LEU A 136 -7.06 -19.24 12.40
N LYS A 137 -6.80 -18.18 13.15
CA LYS A 137 -7.34 -18.02 14.50
C LYS A 137 -8.83 -17.63 14.44
N PRO A 138 -9.67 -18.14 15.33
CA PRO A 138 -11.05 -17.66 15.45
C PRO A 138 -11.05 -16.19 15.88
N ILE A 139 -12.02 -15.41 15.38
CA ILE A 139 -12.11 -13.98 15.69
C ILE A 139 -12.12 -13.70 17.20
N ALA A 140 -12.73 -14.58 17.97
CA ALA A 140 -12.75 -14.49 19.44
C ALA A 140 -11.35 -14.44 20.08
N SER A 141 -10.32 -15.01 19.42
CA SER A 141 -8.95 -15.01 19.96
C SER A 141 -8.25 -13.66 19.85
N ILE A 142 -8.72 -12.79 18.95
CA ILE A 142 -8.16 -11.45 18.75
C ILE A 142 -9.01 -10.35 19.39
N LEU A 143 -10.19 -10.70 19.90
CA LEU A 143 -11.05 -9.75 20.59
C LEU A 143 -10.49 -9.43 21.98
N GLN A 144 -10.55 -8.17 22.35
CA GLN A 144 -10.15 -7.73 23.68
C GLN A 144 -11.12 -8.27 24.72
N LYS A 145 -10.61 -9.03 25.70
CA LYS A 145 -11.43 -9.65 26.75
C LYS A 145 -11.80 -8.69 27.89
N LYS A 146 -11.00 -7.64 28.09
CA LYS A 146 -11.27 -6.64 29.13
C LYS A 146 -12.17 -5.53 28.61
N ARG A 147 -13.08 -5.05 29.48
CA ARG A 147 -13.90 -3.88 29.15
C ARG A 147 -12.99 -2.68 28.87
N ILE A 148 -13.22 -2.02 27.74
CA ILE A 148 -12.48 -0.83 27.32
C ILE A 148 -13.13 0.38 27.99
N ASN A 149 -12.37 1.46 28.19
CA ASN A 149 -12.90 2.73 28.67
C ASN A 149 -14.02 3.22 27.75
N GLU A 150 -15.10 3.73 28.35
CA GLU A 150 -16.32 4.16 27.63
C GLU A 150 -16.06 5.22 26.58
N LYS A 151 -15.01 6.02 26.70
CA LYS A 151 -14.62 7.01 25.69
C LYS A 151 -14.33 6.42 24.31
N TYR A 152 -14.10 5.12 24.19
CA TYR A 152 -13.86 4.41 22.93
C TYR A 152 -15.12 3.78 22.33
N TYR A 153 -16.27 3.86 23.00
CA TYR A 153 -17.55 3.42 22.47
C TYR A 153 -18.26 4.58 21.77
N TYR A 154 -19.01 4.26 20.71
CA TYR A 154 -19.95 5.22 20.15
C TYR A 154 -21.07 5.50 21.13
N PHE A 155 -21.42 6.76 21.32
CA PHE A 155 -22.61 7.12 22.09
C PHE A 155 -23.85 6.52 21.43
N GLN A 156 -24.77 5.96 22.26
CA GLN A 156 -25.95 5.25 21.78
C GLN A 156 -26.94 6.13 20.98
N ASP A 157 -26.91 7.42 21.18
CA ASP A 157 -27.67 8.45 20.46
C ASP A 157 -26.95 9.03 19.26
N SER A 158 -25.69 8.63 19.03
CA SER A 158 -24.92 9.11 17.89
C SER A 158 -25.50 8.63 16.56
N GLN A 159 -25.39 9.45 15.53
CA GLN A 159 -25.78 9.09 14.17
C GLN A 159 -25.13 7.79 13.70
N TYR A 160 -23.85 7.56 14.04
CA TYR A 160 -23.08 6.38 13.70
C TYR A 160 -23.63 5.11 14.37
N TYR A 161 -23.97 5.17 15.66
CA TYR A 161 -24.56 4.05 16.39
C TYR A 161 -25.90 3.62 15.76
N ASN A 162 -26.75 4.59 15.45
CA ASN A 162 -28.05 4.34 14.83
C ASN A 162 -27.92 3.74 13.40
N MET A 163 -26.93 4.18 12.64
CA MET A 163 -26.61 3.61 11.32
C MET A 163 -26.20 2.14 11.44
N PHE A 164 -25.27 1.80 12.33
CA PHE A 164 -24.85 0.41 12.56
C PHE A 164 -25.99 -0.47 13.06
N LYS A 165 -26.83 0.03 13.97
CA LYS A 165 -27.99 -0.70 14.49
C LYS A 165 -29.00 -1.03 13.39
N LYS A 166 -29.20 -0.13 12.43
CA LYS A 166 -30.06 -0.33 11.27
C LYS A 166 -29.49 -1.39 10.33
N GLU A 167 -28.18 -1.35 10.05
CA GLU A 167 -27.52 -2.35 9.20
C GLU A 167 -27.56 -3.78 9.79
N ILE A 168 -27.38 -3.92 11.11
CA ILE A 168 -27.44 -5.23 11.77
C ILE A 168 -28.85 -5.80 11.69
N LYS A 169 -29.91 -4.99 11.84
CA LYS A 169 -31.30 -5.45 11.69
C LYS A 169 -31.65 -5.89 10.27
N ASN A 170 -31.02 -5.31 9.26
CA ASN A 170 -31.29 -5.66 7.85
C ASN A 170 -30.54 -6.91 7.38
N ARG A 171 -29.67 -7.50 8.20
CA ARG A 171 -28.88 -8.71 7.88
C ARG A 171 -29.40 -9.99 8.59
N ASN A 172 -30.39 -9.86 9.45
CA ASN A 172 -31.13 -10.96 10.09
C ASN A 172 -32.51 -11.09 9.44
#